data_7257fe6c5a434e04a7bf7a63452ff0bb
#
_entry.id   7257fe6c5a434e04a7bf7a63452ff0bb
#
_cell.length_a   1.000
_cell.length_b   1.000
_cell.length_c   1.000
_cell.angle_alpha   90.00
_cell.angle_beta   90.00
_cell.angle_gamma   90.00
#
_symmetry.space_group_name_H-M   'P 1'
#
loop_
_entity.id
_entity.type
_entity.pdbx_description
1 polymer ?
#
loop_
_entity_poly.entity_id
_entity_poly.type
_entity_poly.pdbx_seq_one_letter_code
_entity_poly.pdbx_strand_id
1 'polypeptide(L)'
;MTRKTQRLDFLAALSGLMIAVQARANGELSHLLGNGVQAALVSFGSGLVIIAVIAAFSPAIKEGARNLRGAVARKEIPTWTLFAGALGGSFVAVQTHIVPLIGVAIYSVASIAGQTAASLIVDRIGLTGGGKKHITPRRIAAAFFTVFAVFISVFDRIDASNLLLLETKPILLTGIGLAY
;
A
#
# COMPACT_ATOMS: atom_id res chain seq x y z
N MET A 1 -25.12 14.59 6.48
CA MET A 1 -24.42 13.48 5.79
C MET A 1 -25.44 12.68 5.01
N THR A 2 -25.24 12.50 3.71
CA THR A 2 -26.19 11.73 2.89
C THR A 2 -25.98 10.23 3.08
N ARG A 3 -27.03 9.40 2.95
CA ARG A 3 -26.94 7.92 3.03
C ARG A 3 -25.87 7.34 2.09
N LYS A 4 -25.56 8.03 0.99
CA LYS A 4 -24.52 7.63 0.03
C LYS A 4 -23.11 7.78 0.63
N THR A 5 -22.86 8.87 1.36
CA THR A 5 -21.57 9.11 2.04
C THR A 5 -21.31 8.05 3.12
N GLN A 6 -22.33 7.74 3.94
CA GLN A 6 -22.20 6.73 4.99
C GLN A 6 -21.86 5.32 4.46
N ARG A 7 -22.43 4.94 3.30
CA ARG A 7 -22.08 3.66 2.65
C ARG A 7 -20.65 3.64 2.15
N LEU A 8 -20.16 4.75 1.59
CA LEU A 8 -18.77 4.86 1.14
C LEU A 8 -17.79 4.82 2.32
N ASP A 9 -18.11 5.51 3.41
CA ASP A 9 -17.31 5.51 4.63
C ASP A 9 -17.23 4.09 5.23
N PHE A 10 -18.37 3.37 5.28
CA PHE A 10 -18.40 1.98 5.72
C PHE A 10 -17.56 1.05 4.84
N LEU A 11 -17.67 1.18 3.52
CA LEU A 11 -16.87 0.39 2.58
C LEU A 11 -15.37 0.70 2.70
N ALA A 12 -15.02 1.97 2.92
CA ALA A 12 -13.63 2.37 3.16
C ALA A 12 -13.08 1.76 4.45
N ALA A 13 -13.86 1.81 5.53
CA ALA A 13 -13.48 1.21 6.81
C ALA A 13 -13.31 -0.32 6.69
N LEU A 14 -14.24 -0.99 6.01
CA LEU A 14 -14.18 -2.43 5.76
C LEU A 14 -12.94 -2.79 4.93
N SER A 15 -12.64 -2.02 3.89
CA SER A 15 -11.43 -2.21 3.07
C SER A 15 -10.17 -2.06 3.90
N GLY A 16 -10.10 -1.06 4.77
CA GLY A 16 -8.97 -0.87 5.69
C GLY A 16 -8.78 -2.06 6.65
N LEU A 17 -9.88 -2.57 7.20
CA LEU A 17 -9.86 -3.77 8.05
C LEU A 17 -9.32 -4.99 7.29
N MET A 18 -9.79 -5.22 6.07
CA MET A 18 -9.35 -6.33 5.23
C MET A 18 -7.86 -6.23 4.91
N ILE A 19 -7.35 -5.02 4.62
CA ILE A 19 -5.93 -4.77 4.39
C ILE A 19 -5.11 -5.09 5.66
N ALA A 20 -5.57 -4.69 6.83
CA ALA A 20 -4.88 -4.98 8.09
C ALA A 20 -4.83 -6.49 8.39
N VAL A 21 -5.93 -7.21 8.15
CA VAL A 21 -5.98 -8.68 8.28
C VAL A 21 -5.02 -9.35 7.30
N GLN A 22 -5.01 -8.91 6.04
CA GLN A 22 -4.09 -9.41 5.02
C GLN A 22 -2.63 -9.16 5.41
N ALA A 23 -2.31 -7.96 5.89
CA ALA A 23 -0.96 -7.62 6.33
C ALA A 23 -0.48 -8.53 7.46
N ARG A 24 -1.35 -8.80 8.45
CA ARG A 24 -1.03 -9.71 9.54
C ARG A 24 -0.85 -11.15 9.06
N ALA A 25 -1.75 -11.65 8.20
CA ALA A 25 -1.65 -13.00 7.65
C ALA A 25 -0.37 -13.18 6.82
N ASN A 26 -0.02 -12.19 6.00
CA ASN A 26 1.22 -12.20 5.23
C ASN A 26 2.47 -12.12 6.13
N GLY A 27 2.42 -11.34 7.21
CA GLY A 27 3.49 -11.27 8.20
C GLY A 27 3.71 -12.62 8.90
N GLU A 28 2.65 -13.29 9.33
CA GLU A 28 2.73 -14.62 9.94
C GLU A 28 3.26 -15.66 8.95
N LEU A 29 2.76 -15.64 7.71
CA LEU A 29 3.26 -16.51 6.64
C LEU A 29 4.74 -16.28 6.37
N SER A 30 5.20 -15.02 6.38
CA SER A 30 6.61 -14.68 6.24
C SER A 30 7.46 -15.25 7.36
N HIS A 31 6.95 -15.20 8.60
CA HIS A 31 7.63 -15.78 9.76
C HIS A 31 7.74 -17.31 9.63
N LEU A 32 6.66 -17.97 9.25
CA LEU A 32 6.63 -19.43 9.08
C LEU A 32 7.52 -19.93 7.95
N LEU A 33 7.59 -19.19 6.84
CA LEU A 33 8.44 -19.52 5.69
C LEU A 33 9.89 -19.07 5.85
N GLY A 34 10.19 -18.26 6.85
CA GLY A 34 11.50 -17.62 7.03
C GLY A 34 11.89 -16.66 5.89
N ASN A 35 10.95 -16.32 5.01
CA ASN A 35 11.23 -15.50 3.81
C ASN A 35 10.00 -14.69 3.36
N GLY A 36 10.09 -13.35 3.48
CA GLY A 36 9.01 -12.43 3.10
C GLY A 36 8.68 -12.43 1.62
N VAL A 37 9.68 -12.67 0.75
CA VAL A 37 9.44 -12.74 -0.70
C VAL A 37 8.61 -13.98 -1.05
N GLN A 38 8.90 -15.11 -0.43
CA GLN A 38 8.09 -16.33 -0.62
C GLN A 38 6.66 -16.13 -0.13
N ALA A 39 6.47 -15.48 1.01
CA ALA A 39 5.14 -15.14 1.52
C ALA A 39 4.38 -14.22 0.56
N ALA A 40 5.04 -13.21 0.01
CA ALA A 40 4.44 -12.34 -1.00
C ALA A 40 4.06 -13.11 -2.27
N LEU A 41 4.93 -14.00 -2.76
CA LEU A 41 4.64 -14.83 -3.93
C LEU A 41 3.43 -15.75 -3.71
N VAL A 42 3.31 -16.37 -2.54
CA VAL A 42 2.14 -17.19 -2.19
C VAL A 42 0.87 -16.33 -2.13
N SER A 43 0.94 -15.17 -1.48
CA SER A 43 -0.20 -14.25 -1.35
C SER A 43 -0.68 -13.74 -2.71
N PHE A 44 0.22 -13.21 -3.55
CA PHE A 44 -0.14 -12.73 -4.88
C PHE A 44 -0.48 -13.86 -5.85
N GLY A 45 0.24 -14.98 -5.78
CA GLY A 45 -0.01 -16.15 -6.63
C GLY A 45 -1.40 -16.71 -6.39
N SER A 46 -1.80 -16.89 -5.13
CA SER A 46 -3.16 -17.35 -4.79
C SER A 46 -4.23 -16.35 -5.25
N GLY A 47 -4.01 -15.05 -5.04
CA GLY A 47 -4.89 -14.01 -5.54
C GLY A 47 -5.01 -14.01 -7.07
N LEU A 48 -3.89 -14.18 -7.77
CA LEU A 48 -3.88 -14.27 -9.23
C LEU A 48 -4.67 -15.48 -9.72
N VAL A 49 -4.51 -16.65 -9.10
CA VAL A 49 -5.28 -17.86 -9.43
C VAL A 49 -6.78 -17.61 -9.26
N ILE A 50 -7.19 -17.03 -8.13
CA ILE A 50 -8.60 -16.72 -7.87
C ILE A 50 -9.15 -15.76 -8.94
N ILE A 51 -8.41 -14.68 -9.25
CA ILE A 51 -8.82 -13.70 -10.27
C ILE A 51 -8.87 -14.36 -11.65
N ALA A 52 -7.91 -15.22 -12.00
CA ALA A 52 -7.87 -15.93 -13.28
C ALA A 52 -9.09 -16.86 -13.42
N VAL A 53 -9.45 -17.59 -12.36
CA VAL A 53 -10.65 -18.44 -12.35
C VAL A 53 -11.90 -17.59 -12.55
N ILE A 54 -12.07 -16.49 -11.79
CA ILE A 54 -13.23 -15.60 -11.96
C ILE A 54 -13.26 -15.02 -13.38
N ALA A 55 -12.12 -14.60 -13.92
CA ALA A 55 -12.02 -14.03 -15.27
C ALA A 55 -12.38 -15.06 -16.35
N ALA A 56 -12.07 -16.35 -16.11
CA ALA A 56 -12.42 -17.42 -17.06
C ALA A 56 -13.95 -17.56 -17.23
N PHE A 57 -14.73 -17.23 -16.21
CA PHE A 57 -16.20 -17.36 -16.24
C PHE A 57 -16.93 -16.00 -16.37
N SER A 58 -16.24 -14.87 -16.31
CA SER A 58 -16.85 -13.54 -16.38
C SER A 58 -16.70 -12.90 -17.76
N PRO A 59 -17.81 -12.77 -18.53
CA PRO A 59 -17.77 -12.06 -19.81
C PRO A 59 -17.34 -10.61 -19.68
N ALA A 60 -17.76 -9.94 -18.60
CA ALA A 60 -17.42 -8.54 -18.35
C ALA A 60 -15.92 -8.33 -18.18
N ILE A 61 -15.22 -9.23 -17.47
CA ILE A 61 -13.76 -9.15 -17.30
C ILE A 61 -13.05 -9.39 -18.63
N LYS A 62 -13.52 -10.35 -19.43
CA LYS A 62 -12.97 -10.61 -20.77
C LYS A 62 -13.14 -9.42 -21.71
N GLU A 63 -14.29 -8.77 -21.65
CA GLU A 63 -14.54 -7.54 -22.41
C GLU A 63 -13.66 -6.40 -21.94
N GLY A 64 -13.55 -6.18 -20.63
CA GLY A 64 -12.65 -5.20 -20.03
C GLY A 64 -11.19 -5.40 -20.45
N ALA A 65 -10.71 -6.65 -20.45
CA ALA A 65 -9.36 -6.99 -20.90
C ALA A 65 -9.15 -6.71 -22.40
N ARG A 66 -10.16 -6.97 -23.22
CA ARG A 66 -10.15 -6.63 -24.67
C ARG A 66 -10.08 -5.12 -24.88
N ASN A 67 -10.91 -4.37 -24.15
CA ASN A 67 -10.95 -2.91 -24.23
C ASN A 67 -9.63 -2.28 -23.79
N LEU A 68 -9.04 -2.78 -22.70
CA LEU A 68 -7.72 -2.36 -22.24
C LEU A 68 -6.64 -2.62 -23.29
N ARG A 69 -6.60 -3.83 -23.85
CA ARG A 69 -5.66 -4.18 -24.92
C ARG A 69 -5.82 -3.28 -26.14
N GLY A 70 -7.07 -2.98 -26.53
CA GLY A 70 -7.38 -2.02 -27.59
C GLY A 70 -6.89 -0.61 -27.30
N ALA A 71 -7.13 -0.10 -26.09
CA ALA A 71 -6.70 1.23 -25.66
C ALA A 71 -5.16 1.36 -25.64
N VAL A 72 -4.45 0.33 -25.20
CA VAL A 72 -2.98 0.27 -25.26
C VAL A 72 -2.48 0.26 -26.70
N ALA A 73 -3.10 -0.56 -27.59
CA ALA A 73 -2.74 -0.61 -28.99
C ALA A 73 -2.97 0.73 -29.71
N ARG A 74 -4.02 1.46 -29.35
CA ARG A 74 -4.30 2.82 -29.87
C ARG A 74 -3.48 3.93 -29.19
N LYS A 75 -2.55 3.57 -28.27
CA LYS A 75 -1.73 4.51 -27.49
C LYS A 75 -2.55 5.50 -26.64
N GLU A 76 -3.80 5.19 -26.33
CA GLU A 76 -4.65 5.97 -25.41
C GLU A 76 -4.16 5.83 -23.96
N ILE A 77 -3.55 4.69 -23.64
CA ILE A 77 -2.97 4.38 -22.34
C ILE A 77 -1.47 4.09 -22.52
N PRO A 78 -0.58 4.79 -21.81
CA PRO A 78 0.84 4.53 -21.88
C PRO A 78 1.16 3.12 -21.35
N THR A 79 2.02 2.37 -22.05
CA THR A 79 2.35 0.98 -21.67
C THR A 79 2.98 0.85 -20.28
N TRP A 80 3.68 1.87 -19.80
CA TRP A 80 4.27 1.85 -18.46
C TRP A 80 3.23 1.73 -17.34
N THR A 81 1.98 2.18 -17.55
CA THR A 81 0.91 2.06 -16.55
C THR A 81 0.53 0.60 -16.25
N LEU A 82 0.83 -0.33 -17.17
CA LEU A 82 0.64 -1.77 -16.95
C LEU A 82 1.58 -2.32 -15.88
N PHE A 83 2.71 -1.65 -15.63
CA PHE A 83 3.66 -2.03 -14.59
C PHE A 83 3.30 -1.53 -13.19
N ALA A 84 2.21 -0.76 -13.06
CA ALA A 84 1.74 -0.31 -11.74
C ALA A 84 1.47 -1.48 -10.76
N GLY A 85 1.06 -2.64 -11.29
CA GLY A 85 0.91 -3.86 -10.49
C GLY A 85 2.22 -4.36 -9.87
N ALA A 86 3.36 -4.15 -10.55
CA ALA A 86 4.67 -4.53 -10.01
C ALA A 86 5.04 -3.68 -8.78
N LEU A 87 4.68 -2.40 -8.76
CA LEU A 87 4.87 -1.54 -7.59
C LEU A 87 4.04 -2.04 -6.41
N GLY A 88 2.77 -2.42 -6.64
CA GLY A 88 1.94 -3.04 -5.61
C GLY A 88 2.53 -4.34 -5.06
N GLY A 89 3.08 -5.18 -5.95
CA GLY A 89 3.79 -6.39 -5.57
C GLY A 89 5.02 -6.12 -4.71
N SER A 90 5.83 -5.13 -5.10
CA SER A 90 7.00 -4.69 -4.33
C SER A 90 6.61 -4.17 -2.94
N PHE A 91 5.53 -3.39 -2.86
CA PHE A 91 4.99 -2.89 -1.59
C PHE A 91 4.63 -4.04 -0.64
N VAL A 92 3.95 -5.08 -1.13
CA VAL A 92 3.59 -6.22 -0.29
C VAL A 92 4.81 -7.06 0.07
N ALA A 93 5.79 -7.22 -0.82
CA ALA A 93 7.05 -7.90 -0.49
C ALA A 93 7.80 -7.18 0.66
N VAL A 94 7.85 -5.86 0.64
CA VAL A 94 8.40 -5.05 1.75
C VAL A 94 7.55 -5.22 3.02
N GLN A 95 6.23 -5.16 2.90
CA GLN A 95 5.30 -5.36 4.01
C GLN A 95 5.50 -6.70 4.71
N THR A 96 5.57 -7.80 3.96
CA THR A 96 5.74 -9.15 4.51
C THR A 96 7.05 -9.32 5.26
N HIS A 97 8.08 -8.54 4.90
CA HIS A 97 9.37 -8.55 5.58
C HIS A 97 9.36 -7.68 6.85
N ILE A 98 8.73 -6.51 6.80
CA ILE A 98 8.76 -5.52 7.88
C ILE A 98 7.74 -5.82 8.99
N VAL A 99 6.53 -6.29 8.63
CA VAL A 99 5.45 -6.53 9.61
C VAL A 99 5.86 -7.47 10.74
N PRO A 100 6.60 -8.59 10.51
CA PRO A 100 7.09 -9.44 11.60
C PRO A 100 8.05 -8.72 12.56
N LEU A 101 8.78 -7.72 12.09
CA LEU A 101 9.80 -7.00 12.85
C LEU A 101 9.20 -5.93 13.77
N ILE A 102 8.25 -5.14 13.25
CA ILE A 102 7.71 -3.97 13.95
C ILE A 102 6.24 -4.11 14.35
N GLY A 103 5.57 -5.13 13.87
CA GLY A 103 4.14 -5.38 14.08
C GLY A 103 3.24 -4.62 13.09
N VAL A 104 2.05 -5.19 12.84
CA VAL A 104 1.09 -4.66 11.85
C VAL A 104 0.58 -3.26 12.18
N ALA A 105 0.42 -2.94 13.46
CA ALA A 105 -0.10 -1.64 13.88
C ALA A 105 0.87 -0.51 13.52
N ILE A 106 2.14 -0.63 13.91
CA ILE A 106 3.18 0.37 13.61
C ILE A 106 3.38 0.48 12.11
N TYR A 107 3.49 -0.67 11.41
CA TYR A 107 3.61 -0.68 9.96
C TYR A 107 2.46 0.07 9.28
N SER A 108 1.21 -0.19 9.68
CA SER A 108 0.03 0.43 9.07
C SER A 108 0.02 1.95 9.26
N VAL A 109 0.30 2.42 10.49
CA VAL A 109 0.33 3.87 10.78
C VAL A 109 1.48 4.54 10.02
N ALA A 110 2.66 3.93 9.99
CA ALA A 110 3.82 4.43 9.24
C ALA A 110 3.55 4.47 7.72
N SER A 111 2.94 3.42 7.16
CA SER A 111 2.56 3.37 5.74
C SER A 111 1.54 4.45 5.37
N ILE A 112 0.52 4.67 6.22
CA ILE A 112 -0.48 5.73 6.00
C ILE A 112 0.19 7.11 6.02
N ALA A 113 1.12 7.34 6.94
CA ALA A 113 1.86 8.61 6.99
C ALA A 113 2.70 8.83 5.74
N GLY A 114 3.45 7.81 5.30
CA GLY A 114 4.26 7.85 4.08
C GLY A 114 3.40 8.11 2.84
N GLN A 115 2.30 7.37 2.68
CA GLN A 115 1.35 7.57 1.57
C GLN A 115 0.71 8.96 1.60
N THR A 116 0.38 9.48 2.78
CA THR A 116 -0.19 10.83 2.94
C THR A 116 0.82 11.88 2.52
N ALA A 117 2.08 11.78 2.95
CA ALA A 117 3.15 12.68 2.55
C ALA A 117 3.43 12.59 1.04
N ALA A 118 3.57 11.38 0.50
CA ALA A 118 3.78 11.14 -0.92
C ALA A 118 2.62 11.69 -1.78
N SER A 119 1.37 11.60 -1.30
CA SER A 119 0.21 12.13 -2.03
C SER A 119 0.29 13.64 -2.26
N LEU A 120 0.88 14.39 -1.34
CA LEU A 120 1.07 15.84 -1.51
C LEU A 120 2.04 16.14 -2.67
N ILE A 121 3.10 15.35 -2.80
CA ILE A 121 4.09 15.47 -3.88
C ILE A 121 3.44 15.11 -5.21
N VAL A 122 2.75 13.97 -5.27
CA VAL A 122 2.05 13.48 -6.48
C VAL A 122 1.00 14.49 -6.98
N ASP A 123 0.21 15.05 -6.05
CA ASP A 123 -0.79 16.06 -6.40
C ASP A 123 -0.15 17.37 -6.90
N ARG A 124 0.99 17.76 -6.33
CA ARG A 124 1.71 18.97 -6.76
C ARG A 124 2.33 18.82 -8.15
N ILE A 125 2.88 17.65 -8.45
CA ILE A 125 3.49 17.34 -9.76
C ILE A 125 2.39 17.14 -10.82
N GLY A 126 1.18 16.70 -10.39
CA GLY A 126 0.05 16.45 -11.28
C GLY A 126 0.15 15.09 -11.98
N LEU A 127 0.79 14.09 -11.34
CA LEU A 127 0.90 12.73 -11.87
C LEU A 127 -0.45 11.99 -11.91
N THR A 128 -1.45 12.47 -11.18
CA THR A 128 -2.80 11.93 -11.25
C THR A 128 -3.57 12.54 -12.41
N GLY A 129 -4.42 11.76 -13.09
CA GLY A 129 -5.23 12.21 -14.23
C GLY A 129 -6.12 13.43 -13.97
N GLY A 130 -6.22 13.90 -12.72
CA GLY A 130 -6.93 15.12 -12.32
C GLY A 130 -6.12 16.43 -12.43
N GLY A 131 -4.88 16.38 -12.96
CA GLY A 131 -3.98 17.52 -13.07
C GLY A 131 -3.38 17.98 -11.73
N LYS A 132 -2.63 19.09 -11.80
CA LYS A 132 -1.99 19.68 -10.62
C LYS A 132 -3.03 20.21 -9.63
N LYS A 133 -2.95 19.76 -8.39
CA LYS A 133 -3.81 20.25 -7.30
C LYS A 133 -3.02 21.15 -6.36
N HIS A 134 -3.64 22.26 -5.97
CA HIS A 134 -3.05 23.12 -4.95
C HIS A 134 -3.04 22.43 -3.58
N ILE A 135 -1.87 22.48 -2.93
CA ILE A 135 -1.73 21.97 -1.57
C ILE A 135 -2.39 22.96 -0.62
N THR A 136 -3.47 22.54 0.02
CA THR A 136 -4.14 23.40 1.00
C THR A 136 -3.50 23.26 2.39
N PRO A 137 -3.50 24.33 3.23
CA PRO A 137 -2.97 24.24 4.59
C PRO A 137 -3.59 23.10 5.42
N ARG A 138 -4.86 22.79 5.18
CA ARG A 138 -5.55 21.67 5.85
C ARG A 138 -4.92 20.33 5.51
N ARG A 139 -4.47 20.12 4.27
CA ARG A 139 -3.83 18.87 3.85
C ARG A 139 -2.42 18.75 4.41
N ILE A 140 -1.69 19.86 4.51
CA ILE A 140 -0.38 19.89 5.18
C ILE A 140 -0.55 19.54 6.67
N ALA A 141 -1.52 20.17 7.33
CA ALA A 141 -1.82 19.87 8.73
C ALA A 141 -2.20 18.40 8.94
N ALA A 142 -3.06 17.83 8.08
CA ALA A 142 -3.42 16.41 8.15
C ALA A 142 -2.18 15.50 8.01
N ALA A 143 -1.31 15.76 7.03
CA ALA A 143 -0.07 15.00 6.85
C ALA A 143 0.85 15.13 8.08
N PHE A 144 1.00 16.35 8.62
CA PHE A 144 1.78 16.58 9.84
C PHE A 144 1.23 15.80 11.03
N PHE A 145 -0.07 15.87 11.30
CA PHE A 145 -0.69 15.12 12.39
C PHE A 145 -0.59 13.61 12.22
N THR A 146 -0.66 13.11 10.97
CA THR A 146 -0.48 11.69 10.69
C THR A 146 0.96 11.25 11.00
N VAL A 147 1.97 12.00 10.54
CA VAL A 147 3.38 11.73 10.85
C VAL A 147 3.64 11.82 12.35
N PHE A 148 3.07 12.82 13.02
CA PHE A 148 3.19 13.00 14.47
C PHE A 148 2.56 11.84 15.25
N ALA A 149 1.41 11.34 14.81
CA ALA A 149 0.78 10.15 15.40
C ALA A 149 1.67 8.90 15.25
N VAL A 150 2.36 8.73 14.12
CA VAL A 150 3.37 7.66 13.94
C VAL A 150 4.49 7.82 14.96
N PHE A 151 5.02 9.04 15.08
CA PHE A 151 6.10 9.32 16.03
C PHE A 151 5.71 8.94 17.46
N ILE A 152 4.53 9.35 17.92
CA ILE A 152 4.02 8.99 19.25
C ILE A 152 3.86 7.46 19.37
N SER A 153 3.30 6.79 18.37
CA SER A 153 3.08 5.33 18.39
C SER A 153 4.37 4.53 18.49
N VAL A 154 5.47 5.08 18.01
CA VAL A 154 6.79 4.41 18.00
C VAL A 154 7.64 4.84 19.19
N PHE A 155 7.35 6.01 19.77
CA PHE A 155 8.18 6.63 20.80
C PHE A 155 8.45 5.70 21.99
N ASP A 156 7.41 5.04 22.52
CA ASP A 156 7.53 4.10 23.65
C ASP A 156 8.34 2.84 23.33
N ARG A 157 8.61 2.58 22.05
CA ARG A 157 9.37 1.40 21.59
C ARG A 157 10.81 1.72 21.18
N ILE A 158 11.15 3.01 21.15
CA ILE A 158 12.52 3.48 20.98
C ILE A 158 13.22 3.45 22.34
N ASP A 159 13.42 2.26 22.89
CA ASP A 159 14.33 2.11 24.01
C ASP A 159 15.75 2.38 23.54
N ALA A 160 16.51 3.18 24.30
CA ALA A 160 17.87 3.59 23.95
C ALA A 160 18.81 2.39 23.70
N SER A 161 18.54 1.24 24.33
CA SER A 161 19.24 -0.02 24.09
C SER A 161 18.96 -0.61 22.70
N ASN A 162 17.77 -0.35 22.11
CA ASN A 162 17.43 -0.79 20.77
C ASN A 162 17.97 0.13 19.68
N LEU A 163 18.25 1.39 19.98
CA LEU A 163 18.91 2.33 19.06
C LEU A 163 20.32 1.89 18.68
N LEU A 164 21.06 1.28 19.60
CA LEU A 164 22.40 0.74 19.36
C LEU A 164 22.36 -0.57 18.55
N LEU A 165 21.27 -1.32 18.60
CA LEU A 165 21.02 -2.53 17.79
C LEU A 165 20.43 -2.21 16.41
N LEU A 166 19.93 -0.98 16.21
CA LEU A 166 19.46 -0.44 14.94
C LEU A 166 20.62 -0.03 14.00
N GLU A 167 21.86 -0.45 14.32
CA GLU A 167 22.97 -0.24 13.41
C GLU A 167 22.64 -0.80 12.02
N THR A 168 22.19 0.12 11.19
CA THR A 168 22.33 0.21 9.74
C THR A 168 21.36 -0.56 8.82
N LYS A 169 20.70 -1.63 9.19
CA LYS A 169 19.89 -2.39 8.21
C LYS A 169 18.36 -2.09 8.20
N PRO A 170 17.66 -1.97 9.32
CA PRO A 170 16.20 -1.80 9.27
C PRO A 170 15.72 -0.38 8.92
N ILE A 171 16.49 0.67 9.22
CA ILE A 171 16.10 2.06 8.95
C ILE A 171 16.00 2.33 7.44
N LEU A 172 16.94 1.80 6.68
CA LEU A 172 16.98 1.96 5.22
C LEU A 172 15.79 1.23 4.56
N LEU A 173 15.46 0.04 5.05
CA LEU A 173 14.31 -0.74 4.55
C LEU A 173 12.98 -0.13 4.94
N THR A 174 12.86 0.46 6.13
CA THR A 174 11.65 1.16 6.57
C THR A 174 11.46 2.45 5.79
N GLY A 175 12.53 3.18 5.54
CA GLY A 175 12.51 4.39 4.70
C GLY A 175 12.08 4.10 3.26
N ILE A 176 12.56 3.01 2.66
CA ILE A 176 12.16 2.58 1.32
C ILE A 176 10.69 2.13 1.31
N GLY A 177 10.25 1.39 2.34
CA GLY A 177 8.86 0.94 2.44
C GLY A 177 7.84 2.05 2.68
N LEU A 178 8.27 3.21 3.20
CA LEU A 178 7.41 4.38 3.42
C LEU A 178 7.33 5.31 2.18
N ALA A 179 8.28 5.17 1.23
CA ALA A 179 8.33 5.96 0.01
C ALA A 179 7.51 5.36 -1.16
N TYR A 180 7.02 4.13 -1.00
CA TYR A 180 6.11 3.47 -1.92
C TYR A 180 4.67 3.68 -1.44
#